data_5eb1395d9f8e38cbdb181601c8f214fb
#
_entry.id   5eb1395d9f8e38cbdb181601c8f214fb
#
_cell.length_a   1.000
_cell.length_b   1.000
_cell.length_c   1.000
_cell.angle_alpha   90.00
_cell.angle_beta   90.00
_cell.angle_gamma   90.00
#
_symmetry.space_group_name_H-M   'P 1'
#
loop_
_entity.id
_entity.type
_entity.pdbx_description
1 polymer ?
#
loop_
_entity_poly.entity_id
_entity_poly.type
_entity_poly.pdbx_seq_one_letter_code
_entity_poly.pdbx_strand_id
1 'polypeptide(L)'
;RSTNKRRIMGDCSGSKKDYSFRLGKENLEEVHLFECAIDLLSYATLAKLNGQDWKEMSFVSLSGVYSPAKKIEDSKVPIALEKYLGSNPSVRKIRIHFDNDIAGRKAAQTLKTILPDKYEIVDEPPKAGKDFNDFLCMRMGIYNKKTHERNEER
;
A
#
# COMPACT_ATOMS: atom_id res chain seq x y z
N ARG A 1 -3.95 -6.01 -14.54
CA ARG A 1 -2.95 -5.59 -15.55
C ARG A 1 -3.07 -6.49 -16.76
N SER A 2 -3.05 -5.94 -18.01
CA SER A 2 -2.99 -6.74 -19.21
C SER A 2 -1.59 -7.32 -19.44
N THR A 3 -1.53 -8.51 -20.01
CA THR A 3 -0.28 -9.15 -20.46
C THR A 3 0.19 -8.67 -21.84
N ASN A 4 -0.62 -7.84 -22.49
CA ASN A 4 -0.36 -7.30 -23.83
C ASN A 4 0.63 -6.12 -23.79
N LYS A 5 1.24 -5.81 -24.95
CA LYS A 5 2.13 -4.63 -25.12
C LYS A 5 1.45 -3.30 -24.72
N ARG A 6 0.13 -3.19 -24.90
CA ARG A 6 -0.65 -2.02 -24.46
C ARG A 6 -1.03 -2.21 -23.00
N ARG A 7 -0.49 -1.33 -22.15
CA ARG A 7 -0.79 -1.32 -20.71
C ARG A 7 -2.22 -0.84 -20.50
N ILE A 8 -3.12 -1.77 -20.12
CA ILE A 8 -4.49 -1.46 -19.71
C ILE A 8 -4.56 -1.60 -18.20
N MET A 9 -5.00 -0.54 -17.53
CA MET A 9 -5.27 -0.51 -16.09
C MET A 9 -6.66 0.08 -15.91
N GLY A 10 -7.49 -0.58 -15.13
CA GLY A 10 -8.84 -0.11 -14.83
C GLY A 10 -9.57 -1.09 -13.94
N ASP A 11 -10.68 -0.64 -13.42
CA ASP A 11 -11.60 -1.47 -12.63
C ASP A 11 -12.60 -2.15 -13.55
N CYS A 12 -13.03 -3.35 -13.20
CA CYS A 12 -14.12 -4.01 -13.90
C CYS A 12 -15.45 -3.27 -13.62
N SER A 13 -16.36 -3.33 -14.58
CA SER A 13 -17.72 -2.79 -14.38
C SER A 13 -18.37 -3.44 -13.15
N GLY A 14 -18.95 -2.61 -12.27
CA GLY A 14 -19.55 -3.07 -11.02
C GLY A 14 -18.57 -3.20 -9.84
N SER A 15 -17.26 -2.97 -10.03
CA SER A 15 -16.30 -2.91 -8.93
C SER A 15 -16.65 -1.79 -7.97
N LYS A 16 -16.58 -2.10 -6.67
CA LYS A 16 -16.79 -1.13 -5.60
C LYS A 16 -15.48 -0.85 -4.87
N LYS A 17 -15.01 0.37 -4.90
CA LYS A 17 -13.73 0.80 -4.29
C LYS A 17 -13.73 0.77 -2.75
N ASP A 18 -14.88 0.62 -2.14
CA ASP A 18 -15.05 0.47 -0.70
C ASP A 18 -14.72 -0.95 -0.20
N TYR A 19 -14.63 -1.93 -1.12
CA TYR A 19 -14.15 -3.29 -0.83
C TYR A 19 -12.68 -3.39 -1.20
N SER A 20 -11.83 -3.40 -0.18
CA SER A 20 -10.38 -3.58 -0.32
C SER A 20 -9.97 -5.03 -0.10
N PHE A 21 -8.85 -5.43 -0.69
CA PHE A 21 -8.20 -6.68 -0.32
C PHE A 21 -7.62 -6.56 1.09
N ARG A 22 -7.93 -7.53 1.94
CA ARG A 22 -7.51 -7.60 3.34
C ARG A 22 -6.84 -8.93 3.61
N LEU A 23 -5.94 -8.96 4.57
CA LEU A 23 -5.23 -10.18 4.99
C LEU A 23 -4.92 -10.09 6.47
N GLY A 24 -4.78 -11.25 7.12
CA GLY A 24 -4.44 -11.35 8.53
C GLY A 24 -5.64 -11.17 9.45
N LYS A 25 -5.41 -10.60 10.63
CA LYS A 25 -6.39 -10.51 11.71
C LYS A 25 -7.06 -9.13 11.73
N GLU A 26 -8.35 -9.11 11.97
CA GLU A 26 -9.12 -7.86 12.14
C GLU A 26 -9.17 -7.44 13.63
N ASN A 27 -9.64 -6.21 13.88
CA ASN A 27 -9.81 -5.63 15.22
C ASN A 27 -8.53 -5.54 16.06
N LEU A 28 -7.38 -5.36 15.42
CA LEU A 28 -6.13 -5.03 16.08
C LEU A 28 -5.98 -3.50 16.27
N GLU A 29 -5.10 -3.10 17.18
CA GLU A 29 -4.78 -1.69 17.40
C GLU A 29 -3.92 -1.09 16.28
N GLU A 30 -3.21 -1.94 15.52
CA GLU A 30 -2.34 -1.54 14.40
C GLU A 30 -2.81 -2.14 13.09
N VAL A 31 -2.76 -1.34 12.02
CA VAL A 31 -3.04 -1.76 10.65
C VAL A 31 -1.94 -1.33 9.69
N HIS A 32 -1.57 -2.22 8.77
CA HIS A 32 -0.61 -1.99 7.70
C HIS A 32 -1.36 -1.66 6.40
N LEU A 33 -1.12 -0.48 5.83
CA LEU A 33 -1.82 0.07 4.68
C LEU A 33 -0.94 0.07 3.42
N PHE A 34 -1.45 -0.47 2.32
CA PHE A 34 -0.75 -0.61 1.04
C PHE A 34 -1.55 -0.01 -0.11
N GLU A 35 -0.88 0.40 -1.19
CA GLU A 35 -1.56 0.86 -2.40
C GLU A 35 -2.23 -0.30 -3.14
N CYS A 36 -1.60 -1.47 -3.20
CA CYS A 36 -2.13 -2.62 -3.92
C CYS A 36 -1.94 -3.95 -3.17
N ALA A 37 -2.71 -4.96 -3.59
CA ALA A 37 -2.67 -6.30 -2.97
C ALA A 37 -1.32 -7.01 -3.17
N ILE A 38 -0.60 -6.73 -4.27
CA ILE A 38 0.70 -7.36 -4.55
C ILE A 38 1.73 -6.92 -3.52
N ASP A 39 1.80 -5.62 -3.20
CA ASP A 39 2.73 -5.10 -2.21
C ASP A 39 2.39 -5.59 -0.80
N LEU A 40 1.10 -5.67 -0.47
CA LEU A 40 0.62 -6.27 0.77
C LEU A 40 1.09 -7.73 0.91
N LEU A 41 0.90 -8.56 -0.12
CA LEU A 41 1.33 -9.97 -0.11
C LEU A 41 2.85 -10.08 -0.06
N SER A 42 3.57 -9.20 -0.73
CA SER A 42 5.03 -9.13 -0.69
C SER A 42 5.54 -8.78 0.71
N TYR A 43 4.92 -7.82 1.38
CA TYR A 43 5.25 -7.47 2.76
C TYR A 43 4.95 -8.63 3.73
N ALA A 44 3.78 -9.28 3.61
CA ALA A 44 3.44 -10.44 4.43
C ALA A 44 4.45 -11.60 4.23
N THR A 45 4.95 -11.77 3.01
CA THR A 45 6.02 -12.73 2.69
C THR A 45 7.34 -12.33 3.36
N LEU A 46 7.71 -11.05 3.30
CA LEU A 46 8.90 -10.52 3.98
C LEU A 46 8.80 -10.67 5.50
N ALA A 47 7.64 -10.41 6.09
CA ALA A 47 7.37 -10.60 7.51
C ALA A 47 7.61 -12.08 7.89
N LYS A 48 7.05 -13.02 7.13
CA LYS A 48 7.26 -14.46 7.32
C LYS A 48 8.74 -14.84 7.22
N LEU A 49 9.46 -14.32 6.22
CA LEU A 49 10.91 -14.58 6.06
C LEU A 49 11.74 -14.01 7.21
N ASN A 50 11.22 -13.00 7.91
CA ASN A 50 11.82 -12.42 9.12
C ASN A 50 11.38 -13.11 10.42
N GLY A 51 10.64 -14.22 10.34
CA GLY A 51 10.16 -14.97 11.51
C GLY A 51 8.93 -14.35 12.20
N GLN A 52 8.28 -13.36 11.57
CA GLN A 52 7.04 -12.76 12.08
C GLN A 52 5.82 -13.56 11.63
N ASP A 53 4.83 -13.71 12.52
CA ASP A 53 3.56 -14.32 12.14
C ASP A 53 2.63 -13.27 11.52
N TRP A 54 2.61 -13.20 10.20
CA TRP A 54 1.76 -12.28 9.46
C TRP A 54 0.25 -12.51 9.74
N LYS A 55 -0.16 -13.68 10.22
CA LYS A 55 -1.56 -13.97 10.56
C LYS A 55 -2.03 -13.19 11.79
N GLU A 56 -1.12 -12.81 12.66
CA GLU A 56 -1.39 -11.96 13.82
C GLU A 56 -1.24 -10.46 13.52
N MET A 57 -1.05 -10.09 12.25
CA MET A 57 -0.99 -8.71 11.77
C MET A 57 -2.25 -8.37 10.98
N SER A 58 -2.53 -7.08 10.79
CA SER A 58 -3.69 -6.59 10.04
C SER A 58 -3.23 -5.82 8.80
N PHE A 59 -3.71 -6.22 7.62
CA PHE A 59 -3.31 -5.66 6.34
C PHE A 59 -4.50 -5.24 5.51
N VAL A 60 -4.40 -4.05 4.89
CA VAL A 60 -5.42 -3.48 4.00
C VAL A 60 -4.76 -2.87 2.77
N SER A 61 -5.29 -3.13 1.57
CA SER A 61 -4.90 -2.42 0.35
C SER A 61 -5.95 -1.39 -0.06
N LEU A 62 -5.53 -0.28 -0.65
CA LEU A 62 -6.44 0.77 -1.14
C LEU A 62 -7.05 0.46 -2.50
N SER A 63 -6.72 -0.69 -3.11
CA SER A 63 -7.15 -1.09 -4.45
C SER A 63 -6.71 -0.12 -5.56
N GLY A 64 -5.58 0.53 -5.40
CA GLY A 64 -4.97 1.43 -6.37
C GLY A 64 -4.33 2.67 -5.74
N VAL A 65 -3.68 3.45 -6.59
CA VAL A 65 -2.98 4.66 -6.16
C VAL A 65 -3.99 5.68 -5.62
N TYR A 66 -3.78 6.08 -4.38
CA TYR A 66 -4.48 7.23 -3.81
C TYR A 66 -3.95 8.52 -4.45
N SER A 67 -4.83 9.28 -5.09
CA SER A 67 -4.49 10.56 -5.71
C SER A 67 -5.00 11.71 -4.84
N PRO A 68 -4.12 12.39 -4.09
CA PRO A 68 -4.48 13.58 -3.32
C PRO A 68 -4.99 14.71 -4.22
N ALA A 69 -5.84 15.56 -3.68
CA ALA A 69 -6.24 16.81 -4.33
C ALA A 69 -5.04 17.75 -4.56
N LYS A 70 -5.23 18.81 -5.36
CA LYS A 70 -4.19 19.82 -5.60
C LYS A 70 -3.75 20.48 -4.29
N LYS A 71 -4.72 20.81 -3.42
CA LYS A 71 -4.48 21.25 -2.05
C LYS A 71 -4.71 20.08 -1.11
N ILE A 72 -3.79 19.88 -0.17
CA ILE A 72 -3.85 18.75 0.78
C ILE A 72 -5.13 18.80 1.61
N GLU A 73 -5.56 19.98 2.02
CA GLU A 73 -6.75 20.19 2.85
C GLU A 73 -8.05 19.75 2.16
N ASP A 74 -8.09 19.79 0.82
CA ASP A 74 -9.23 19.34 0.02
C ASP A 74 -9.22 17.81 -0.25
N SER A 75 -8.19 17.13 0.21
CA SER A 75 -8.06 15.69 0.01
C SER A 75 -9.00 14.92 0.94
N LYS A 76 -9.56 13.83 0.42
CA LYS A 76 -10.47 12.94 1.19
C LYS A 76 -9.72 11.68 1.58
N VAL A 77 -10.07 11.13 2.73
CA VAL A 77 -9.61 9.79 3.11
C VAL A 77 -10.10 8.77 2.07
N PRO A 78 -9.25 7.85 1.61
CA PRO A 78 -9.67 6.79 0.69
C PRO A 78 -10.85 6.00 1.28
N ILE A 79 -11.90 5.80 0.49
CA ILE A 79 -13.15 5.17 0.94
C ILE A 79 -12.93 3.76 1.52
N ALA A 80 -11.96 3.02 0.97
CA ALA A 80 -11.57 1.71 1.49
C ALA A 80 -10.98 1.79 2.91
N LEU A 81 -10.15 2.81 3.18
CA LEU A 81 -9.59 3.05 4.51
C LEU A 81 -10.66 3.53 5.48
N GLU A 82 -11.50 4.48 5.06
CA GLU A 82 -12.60 4.99 5.88
C GLU A 82 -13.54 3.87 6.33
N LYS A 83 -13.95 3.01 5.39
CA LYS A 83 -14.80 1.85 5.68
C LYS A 83 -14.10 0.85 6.59
N TYR A 84 -12.80 0.60 6.39
CA TYR A 84 -12.03 -0.28 7.24
C TYR A 84 -11.96 0.24 8.68
N LEU A 85 -11.61 1.51 8.86
CA LEU A 85 -11.50 2.14 10.19
C LEU A 85 -12.86 2.19 10.91
N GLY A 86 -13.96 2.42 10.17
CA GLY A 86 -15.31 2.36 10.71
C GLY A 86 -15.71 0.98 11.22
N SER A 87 -15.22 -0.09 10.57
CA SER A 87 -15.47 -1.49 10.97
C SER A 87 -14.50 -1.99 12.04
N ASN A 88 -13.38 -1.31 12.28
CA ASN A 88 -12.32 -1.71 13.21
C ASN A 88 -12.00 -0.56 14.19
N PRO A 89 -12.89 -0.26 15.15
CA PRO A 89 -12.75 0.88 16.05
C PRO A 89 -11.57 0.77 17.03
N SER A 90 -10.96 -0.41 17.15
CA SER A 90 -9.78 -0.65 17.98
C SER A 90 -8.50 -0.03 17.39
N VAL A 91 -8.47 0.28 16.09
CA VAL A 91 -7.28 0.83 15.43
C VAL A 91 -6.88 2.16 16.08
N ARG A 92 -5.59 2.26 16.41
CA ARG A 92 -4.92 3.46 16.95
C ARG A 92 -3.70 3.83 16.13
N LYS A 93 -3.10 2.84 15.44
CA LYS A 93 -1.88 3.02 14.67
C LYS A 93 -2.04 2.56 13.23
N ILE A 94 -1.61 3.39 12.29
CA ILE A 94 -1.65 3.11 10.86
C ILE A 94 -0.23 3.20 10.31
N ARG A 95 0.32 2.08 9.84
CA ARG A 95 1.59 2.03 9.12
C ARG A 95 1.34 2.12 7.63
N ILE A 96 1.87 3.14 7.00
CA ILE A 96 1.71 3.39 5.56
C ILE A 96 2.91 2.81 4.81
N HIS A 97 2.64 1.85 3.95
CA HIS A 97 3.63 1.12 3.15
C HIS A 97 3.45 1.42 1.65
N PHE A 98 3.38 2.70 1.30
CA PHE A 98 3.20 3.13 -0.09
C PHE A 98 4.52 3.11 -0.86
N ASP A 99 4.41 3.14 -2.20
CA ASP A 99 5.55 3.16 -3.11
C ASP A 99 6.56 4.25 -2.75
N ASN A 100 7.84 3.95 -2.88
CA ASN A 100 8.93 4.90 -2.65
C ASN A 100 9.19 5.77 -3.88
N ASP A 101 8.12 6.36 -4.43
CA ASP A 101 8.17 7.33 -5.51
C ASP A 101 7.46 8.64 -5.10
N ILE A 102 7.53 9.66 -5.96
CA ILE A 102 6.94 10.98 -5.69
C ILE A 102 5.44 10.88 -5.36
N ALA A 103 4.70 10.05 -6.09
CA ALA A 103 3.26 9.89 -5.89
C ALA A 103 2.93 9.22 -4.56
N GLY A 104 3.62 8.11 -4.24
CA GLY A 104 3.44 7.39 -2.98
C GLY A 104 3.85 8.22 -1.77
N ARG A 105 4.96 8.96 -1.86
CA ARG A 105 5.39 9.86 -0.76
C ARG A 105 4.41 11.00 -0.53
N LYS A 106 3.90 11.61 -1.62
CA LYS A 106 2.85 12.65 -1.53
C LYS A 106 1.56 12.08 -0.92
N ALA A 107 1.16 10.89 -1.31
CA ALA A 107 -0.02 10.21 -0.79
C ALA A 107 0.11 9.93 0.72
N ALA A 108 1.27 9.40 1.16
CA ALA A 108 1.55 9.15 2.57
C ALA A 108 1.52 10.43 3.41
N GLN A 109 2.18 11.48 2.93
CA GLN A 109 2.17 12.79 3.61
C GLN A 109 0.75 13.36 3.71
N THR A 110 -0.05 13.22 2.66
CA THR A 110 -1.44 13.70 2.67
C THR A 110 -2.27 12.95 3.72
N LEU A 111 -2.19 11.61 3.77
CA LEU A 111 -2.90 10.84 4.79
C LEU A 111 -2.48 11.22 6.20
N LYS A 112 -1.19 11.48 6.41
CA LYS A 112 -0.68 11.95 7.70
C LYS A 112 -1.28 13.30 8.13
N THR A 113 -1.61 14.14 7.15
CA THR A 113 -2.19 15.47 7.42
C THR A 113 -3.71 15.43 7.63
N ILE A 114 -4.43 14.59 6.87
CA ILE A 114 -5.91 14.61 6.88
C ILE A 114 -6.55 13.62 7.83
N LEU A 115 -5.81 12.60 8.29
CA LEU A 115 -6.35 11.65 9.26
C LEU A 115 -6.43 12.30 10.65
N PRO A 116 -7.47 11.96 11.44
CA PRO A 116 -7.63 12.48 12.80
C PRO A 116 -6.44 12.18 13.72
N ASP A 117 -6.13 13.08 14.63
CA ASP A 117 -5.03 12.98 15.61
C ASP A 117 -5.13 11.76 16.55
N LYS A 118 -6.29 11.11 16.60
CA LYS A 118 -6.47 9.87 17.36
C LYS A 118 -5.66 8.68 16.80
N TYR A 119 -5.14 8.80 15.58
CA TYR A 119 -4.31 7.78 14.95
C TYR A 119 -2.85 8.17 14.96
N GLU A 120 -2.00 7.27 15.45
CA GLU A 120 -0.56 7.35 15.23
C GLU A 120 -0.26 6.92 13.79
N ILE A 121 0.29 7.82 12.97
CA ILE A 121 0.61 7.54 11.56
C ILE A 121 2.11 7.36 11.41
N VAL A 122 2.53 6.19 10.97
CA VAL A 122 3.94 5.87 10.69
C VAL A 122 4.10 5.64 9.19
N ASP A 123 5.00 6.37 8.56
CA ASP A 123 5.34 6.22 7.14
C ASP A 123 6.56 5.31 7.00
N GLU A 124 6.35 4.11 6.46
CA GLU A 124 7.37 3.07 6.29
C GLU A 124 7.41 2.56 4.84
N PRO A 125 8.00 3.31 3.92
CA PRO A 125 8.22 2.85 2.55
C PRO A 125 9.18 1.65 2.50
N PRO A 126 9.27 0.92 1.38
CA PRO A 126 10.23 -0.15 1.21
C PRO A 126 11.67 0.37 1.37
N LYS A 127 12.51 -0.42 2.05
CA LYS A 127 13.92 -0.07 2.33
C LYS A 127 14.80 -0.08 1.06
N ALA A 128 14.37 -0.77 0.01
CA ALA A 128 15.04 -0.84 -1.29
C ALA A 128 14.00 -1.10 -2.38
N GLY A 129 14.27 -0.67 -3.61
CA GLY A 129 13.35 -0.74 -4.72
C GLY A 129 12.28 0.35 -4.67
N LYS A 130 11.37 0.27 -5.62
CA LYS A 130 10.25 1.20 -5.73
C LYS A 130 9.10 0.84 -4.80
N ASP A 131 8.79 -0.44 -4.72
CA ASP A 131 7.66 -1.00 -3.99
C ASP A 131 8.08 -2.26 -3.20
N PHE A 132 7.17 -2.82 -2.41
CA PHE A 132 7.48 -4.00 -1.60
C PHE A 132 7.67 -5.26 -2.44
N ASN A 133 7.10 -5.34 -3.63
CA ASN A 133 7.36 -6.44 -4.55
C ASN A 133 8.78 -6.39 -5.11
N ASP A 134 9.26 -5.20 -5.49
CA ASP A 134 10.66 -4.99 -5.88
C ASP A 134 11.60 -5.38 -4.73
N PHE A 135 11.31 -4.94 -3.52
CA PHE A 135 12.11 -5.25 -2.33
C PHE A 135 12.16 -6.77 -2.06
N LEU A 136 11.02 -7.46 -2.15
CA LEU A 136 10.98 -8.92 -2.02
C LEU A 136 11.79 -9.60 -3.12
N CYS A 137 11.63 -9.20 -4.39
CA CYS A 137 12.38 -9.75 -5.52
C CYS A 137 13.90 -9.58 -5.33
N MET A 138 14.36 -8.40 -4.89
CA MET A 138 15.76 -8.15 -4.56
C MET A 138 16.26 -9.09 -3.48
N ARG A 139 15.51 -9.25 -2.39
CA ARG A 139 15.86 -10.11 -1.27
C ARG A 139 15.92 -11.59 -1.64
N MET A 140 15.08 -12.03 -2.59
CA MET A 140 15.05 -13.39 -3.11
C MET A 140 16.07 -13.64 -4.24
N GLY A 141 16.88 -12.64 -4.62
CA GLY A 141 17.80 -12.72 -5.74
C GLY A 141 17.12 -12.81 -7.11
N ILE A 142 15.83 -12.45 -7.18
CA ILE A 142 15.05 -12.41 -8.42
C ILE A 142 15.19 -11.02 -9.02
N TYR A 143 16.16 -10.84 -9.93
CA TYR A 143 16.38 -9.57 -10.61
C TYR A 143 15.44 -9.45 -11.82
N ASN A 144 14.59 -8.44 -11.85
CA ASN A 144 13.86 -8.06 -13.05
C ASN A 144 14.82 -7.34 -14.00
N LYS A 145 15.36 -8.03 -15.00
CA LYS A 145 16.22 -7.45 -16.06
C LYS A 145 15.63 -6.21 -16.75
N LYS A 146 14.29 -6.05 -16.70
CA LYS A 146 13.58 -4.92 -17.33
C LYS A 146 13.72 -3.57 -16.62
N THR A 147 14.20 -3.52 -15.39
CA THR A 147 14.35 -2.25 -14.66
C THR A 147 15.71 -1.59 -14.96
N HIS A 148 16.73 -2.36 -15.30
CA HIS A 148 18.06 -1.84 -15.64
C HIS A 148 18.12 -1.20 -17.04
N GLU A 149 17.44 -1.79 -18.05
CA GLU A 149 17.46 -1.29 -19.41
C GLU A 149 16.79 0.11 -19.58
N ARG A 150 15.91 0.52 -18.68
CA ARG A 150 15.27 1.85 -18.74
C ARG A 150 16.10 2.98 -18.13
N ASN A 151 17.10 2.67 -17.33
CA ASN A 151 17.96 3.66 -16.68
C ASN A 151 19.22 3.97 -17.49
N GLU A 152 19.54 3.14 -18.48
CA GLU A 152 20.70 3.34 -19.38
C GLU A 152 20.34 4.09 -20.68
N GLU A 153 19.03 4.29 -20.95
CA GLU A 153 18.55 5.04 -22.14
C GLU A 153 18.08 6.48 -21.82
N ARG A 154 18.50 7.07 -20.69
CA ARG A 154 18.17 8.47 -20.37
C ARG A 154 19.41 9.28 -20.07
#